data_248277e3f25b0d54b7a7421b6fdff36a
#
_entry.id   248277e3f25b0d54b7a7421b6fdff36a
#
_cell.length_a   1.000
_cell.length_b   1.000
_cell.length_c   1.000
_cell.angle_alpha   90.00
_cell.angle_beta   90.00
_cell.angle_gamma   90.00
#
_symmetry.space_group_name_H-M   'P 1'
#
loop_
_entity.id
_entity.type
_entity.pdbx_description
1 polymer ?
#
loop_
_entity_poly.entity_id
_entity_poly.type
_entity_poly.pdbx_seq_one_letter_code
_entity_poly.pdbx_strand_id
1 'polypeptide(L)'
;MLLVPTGISEPSPMEESFEGNPIVVINLRYEAGIGGGSDIEGEIIIELFQNWAPITVSNFVKLVNESFYDGIFFHRVIDDFVIQTGDPTCTALGAYPASDPSCGSNGSDENIPFEANANLTHINGAVGMARSVDPDSASSQFYICDGPQHGLDNGNRTQDDDPGYAVFGVVREGMDLVKAVAQVPTSNDPLNRPIYEVHVSSITLQGYVTNQIEDKEDKETVSISFGLSILSIGLLTIARRK
;
A
#
# COMPACT_ATOMS: atom_id res chain seq x y z
N MET A 1 -36.51 31.83 11.47
CA MET A 1 -36.05 31.01 10.33
C MET A 1 -34.52 30.94 10.41
N LEU A 2 -34.02 29.93 11.11
CA LEU A 2 -32.59 29.71 11.27
C LEU A 2 -32.05 29.11 9.95
N LEU A 3 -31.12 29.83 9.30
CA LEU A 3 -30.35 29.33 8.18
C LEU A 3 -29.44 28.21 8.72
N VAL A 4 -29.73 26.97 8.35
CA VAL A 4 -28.79 25.85 8.48
C VAL A 4 -27.62 26.15 7.54
N PRO A 5 -26.37 26.17 8.01
CA PRO A 5 -25.25 26.36 7.11
C PRO A 5 -25.19 25.18 6.15
N THR A 6 -25.21 25.49 4.85
CA THR A 6 -25.07 24.54 3.76
C THR A 6 -23.71 23.84 3.87
N GLY A 7 -23.77 22.54 4.14
CA GLY A 7 -22.85 21.48 3.81
C GLY A 7 -21.37 21.84 3.64
N ILE A 8 -20.62 21.80 4.74
CA ILE A 8 -19.23 21.37 4.66
C ILE A 8 -19.35 19.85 4.43
N SER A 9 -18.99 19.38 3.23
CA SER A 9 -18.86 17.94 2.99
C SER A 9 -17.82 17.39 3.96
N GLU A 10 -18.12 16.27 4.63
CA GLU A 10 -17.13 15.56 5.42
C GLU A 10 -15.90 15.33 4.53
N PRO A 11 -14.67 15.55 5.05
CA PRO A 11 -13.45 15.33 4.28
C PRO A 11 -13.37 13.87 3.82
N SER A 12 -12.83 13.67 2.62
CA SER A 12 -12.64 12.33 2.08
C SER A 12 -11.51 11.61 2.81
N PRO A 13 -11.69 10.34 3.23
CA PRO A 13 -10.61 9.55 3.82
C PRO A 13 -9.42 9.37 2.88
N MET A 14 -9.61 9.56 1.58
CA MET A 14 -8.54 9.52 0.59
C MET A 14 -7.62 10.76 0.67
N GLU A 15 -8.14 11.89 1.12
CA GLU A 15 -7.43 13.18 1.15
C GLU A 15 -6.86 13.51 2.54
N GLU A 16 -7.59 13.18 3.60
CA GLU A 16 -7.21 13.47 4.98
C GLU A 16 -7.05 12.20 5.82
N SER A 17 -6.23 12.28 6.87
CA SER A 17 -6.05 11.18 7.82
C SER A 17 -7.12 11.19 8.88
N PHE A 18 -7.60 10.00 9.28
CA PHE A 18 -8.66 9.83 10.26
C PHE A 18 -8.16 9.10 11.50
N GLU A 19 -8.50 9.66 12.67
CA GLU A 19 -8.17 9.08 13.96
C GLU A 19 -8.60 7.61 14.08
N GLY A 20 -7.70 6.79 14.59
CA GLY A 20 -7.92 5.36 14.80
C GLY A 20 -7.61 4.49 13.58
N ASN A 21 -7.32 5.07 12.42
CA ASN A 21 -6.86 4.30 11.28
C ASN A 21 -5.47 3.71 11.53
N PRO A 22 -5.24 2.41 11.24
CA PRO A 22 -3.92 1.80 11.33
C PRO A 22 -2.95 2.41 10.31
N ILE A 23 -1.70 2.58 10.75
CA ILE A 23 -0.57 2.96 9.87
C ILE A 23 0.36 1.75 9.75
N VAL A 24 0.61 1.33 8.53
CA VAL A 24 1.59 0.29 8.22
C VAL A 24 2.73 0.85 7.39
N VAL A 25 3.90 0.23 7.53
CA VAL A 25 5.09 0.58 6.75
C VAL A 25 5.56 -0.65 6.00
N ILE A 26 5.70 -0.50 4.69
CA ILE A 26 6.32 -1.48 3.80
C ILE A 26 7.78 -1.07 3.63
N ASN A 27 8.69 -1.91 4.09
CA ASN A 27 10.11 -1.83 3.75
C ASN A 27 10.33 -2.64 2.47
N LEU A 28 10.84 -2.00 1.43
CA LEU A 28 11.10 -2.67 0.16
C LEU A 28 12.58 -2.57 -0.22
N ARG A 29 13.02 -3.55 -1.03
CA ARG A 29 14.37 -3.61 -1.57
C ARG A 29 14.36 -4.19 -2.98
N TYR A 30 15.07 -3.52 -3.88
CA TYR A 30 15.35 -3.97 -5.23
C TYR A 30 16.85 -3.85 -5.49
N GLU A 31 17.48 -4.94 -5.87
CA GLU A 31 18.87 -4.97 -6.32
C GLU A 31 18.90 -5.06 -7.85
N ALA A 32 19.28 -3.96 -8.47
CA ALA A 32 19.35 -3.89 -9.93
C ALA A 32 20.53 -4.73 -10.43
N GLY A 33 20.23 -5.77 -11.20
CA GLY A 33 21.25 -6.48 -11.96
C GLY A 33 21.66 -5.72 -13.23
N ILE A 34 22.41 -6.38 -14.10
CA ILE A 34 22.89 -5.79 -15.36
C ILE A 34 21.70 -5.36 -16.23
N GLY A 35 21.59 -4.06 -16.48
CA GLY A 35 20.49 -3.46 -17.25
C GLY A 35 19.21 -3.22 -16.43
N GLY A 36 19.23 -3.44 -15.11
CA GLY A 36 18.08 -3.27 -14.21
C GLY A 36 17.87 -1.85 -13.70
N GLY A 37 18.75 -0.91 -14.05
CA GLY A 37 18.67 0.47 -13.54
C GLY A 37 19.48 0.69 -12.27
N SER A 38 18.92 1.39 -11.29
CA SER A 38 19.53 1.64 -9.98
C SER A 38 18.86 0.81 -8.91
N ASP A 39 19.60 0.48 -7.85
CA ASP A 39 19.04 -0.13 -6.65
C ASP A 39 17.99 0.80 -6.03
N ILE A 40 16.94 0.19 -5.47
CA ILE A 40 15.87 0.91 -4.78
C ILE A 40 15.75 0.31 -3.38
N GLU A 41 15.76 1.15 -2.36
CA GLU A 41 15.51 0.77 -0.98
C GLU A 41 14.79 1.90 -0.27
N GLY A 42 13.79 1.59 0.55
CA GLY A 42 13.06 2.59 1.31
C GLY A 42 11.76 2.10 1.87
N GLU A 43 10.98 3.06 2.37
CA GLU A 43 9.74 2.82 3.08
C GLU A 43 8.56 3.45 2.34
N ILE A 44 7.45 2.71 2.31
CA ILE A 44 6.14 3.22 1.87
C ILE A 44 5.23 3.20 3.10
N ILE A 45 4.71 4.37 3.48
CA ILE A 45 3.79 4.53 4.62
C ILE A 45 2.37 4.55 4.10
N ILE A 46 1.54 3.66 4.63
CA ILE A 46 0.15 3.47 4.20
C ILE A 46 -0.77 3.67 5.40
N GLU A 47 -1.80 4.49 5.24
CA GLU A 47 -2.94 4.54 6.13
C GLU A 47 -4.04 3.59 5.65
N LEU A 48 -4.55 2.75 6.56
CA LEU A 48 -5.60 1.78 6.29
C LEU A 48 -6.94 2.27 6.80
N PHE A 49 -7.98 2.14 6.00
CA PHE A 49 -9.30 2.72 6.27
C PHE A 49 -10.21 1.80 7.09
N GLN A 50 -9.87 1.57 8.37
CA GLN A 50 -10.57 0.64 9.26
C GLN A 50 -12.08 0.89 9.36
N ASN A 51 -12.53 2.15 9.31
CA ASN A 51 -13.95 2.48 9.43
C ASN A 51 -14.76 2.30 8.13
N TRP A 52 -14.07 2.21 6.99
CA TRP A 52 -14.69 2.13 5.65
C TRP A 52 -14.54 0.77 4.99
N ALA A 53 -13.50 0.01 5.38
CA ALA A 53 -13.19 -1.33 4.89
C ALA A 53 -12.73 -2.24 6.04
N PRO A 54 -13.55 -2.44 7.11
CA PRO A 54 -13.14 -3.12 8.34
C PRO A 54 -12.73 -4.58 8.13
N ILE A 55 -13.38 -5.31 7.24
CA ILE A 55 -13.07 -6.73 6.97
C ILE A 55 -11.71 -6.84 6.29
N THR A 56 -11.51 -6.06 5.24
CA THR A 56 -10.28 -6.04 4.45
C THR A 56 -9.09 -5.59 5.29
N VAL A 57 -9.25 -4.49 6.05
CA VAL A 57 -8.19 -3.97 6.93
C VAL A 57 -7.86 -4.97 8.03
N SER A 58 -8.85 -5.59 8.67
CA SER A 58 -8.62 -6.59 9.74
C SER A 58 -7.85 -7.80 9.20
N ASN A 59 -8.19 -8.31 8.01
CA ASN A 59 -7.46 -9.39 7.36
C ASN A 59 -6.01 -8.98 7.04
N PHE A 60 -5.83 -7.80 6.43
CA PHE A 60 -4.50 -7.32 6.10
C PHE A 60 -3.61 -7.15 7.34
N VAL A 61 -4.12 -6.51 8.41
CA VAL A 61 -3.39 -6.32 9.67
C VAL A 61 -3.08 -7.65 10.35
N LYS A 62 -4.00 -8.64 10.30
CA LYS A 62 -3.73 -10.01 10.78
C LYS A 62 -2.50 -10.60 10.07
N LEU A 63 -2.48 -10.57 8.74
CA LEU A 63 -1.38 -11.09 7.93
C LEU A 63 -0.06 -10.32 8.17
N VAL A 64 -0.13 -9.00 8.34
CA VAL A 64 1.04 -8.19 8.74
C VAL A 64 1.61 -8.63 10.09
N ASN A 65 0.76 -8.84 11.09
CA ASN A 65 1.20 -9.28 12.43
C ASN A 65 1.77 -10.71 12.42
N GLU A 66 1.41 -11.53 11.45
CA GLU A 66 1.93 -12.88 11.21
C GLU A 66 3.22 -12.89 10.37
N SER A 67 3.74 -11.71 9.98
CA SER A 67 4.89 -11.56 9.05
C SER A 67 4.67 -12.29 7.72
N PHE A 68 3.43 -12.43 7.30
CA PHE A 68 3.05 -13.19 6.09
C PHE A 68 3.70 -12.64 4.82
N TYR A 69 3.90 -11.33 4.75
CA TYR A 69 4.41 -10.65 3.56
C TYR A 69 5.94 -10.59 3.48
N ASP A 70 6.65 -11.01 4.53
CA ASP A 70 8.10 -10.88 4.60
C ASP A 70 8.79 -11.77 3.55
N GLY A 71 9.63 -11.15 2.71
CA GLY A 71 10.34 -11.82 1.64
C GLY A 71 9.55 -12.07 0.35
N ILE A 72 8.25 -11.77 0.32
CA ILE A 72 7.45 -11.83 -0.91
C ILE A 72 7.86 -10.70 -1.85
N PHE A 73 7.89 -10.94 -3.16
CA PHE A 73 8.22 -9.90 -4.13
C PHE A 73 6.99 -9.41 -4.92
N PHE A 74 7.09 -8.23 -5.50
CA PHE A 74 6.12 -7.70 -6.44
C PHE A 74 6.16 -8.51 -7.73
N HIS A 75 5.16 -9.35 -7.93
CA HIS A 75 5.11 -10.28 -9.07
C HIS A 75 4.50 -9.69 -10.34
N ARG A 76 3.86 -8.53 -10.24
CA ARG A 76 3.27 -7.80 -11.37
C ARG A 76 3.46 -6.30 -11.17
N VAL A 77 4.10 -5.67 -12.16
CA VAL A 77 4.43 -4.24 -12.13
C VAL A 77 4.11 -3.65 -13.50
N ILE A 78 3.30 -2.59 -13.52
CA ILE A 78 2.88 -1.90 -14.73
C ILE A 78 2.95 -0.40 -14.48
N ASP A 79 3.82 0.29 -15.20
CA ASP A 79 3.97 1.75 -15.18
C ASP A 79 2.65 2.44 -15.53
N ASP A 80 2.33 3.55 -14.85
CA ASP A 80 1.08 4.28 -14.95
C ASP A 80 -0.18 3.44 -14.63
N PHE A 81 -0.02 2.32 -13.91
CA PHE A 81 -1.16 1.48 -13.51
C PHE A 81 -1.05 1.00 -12.07
N VAL A 82 -0.42 -0.15 -11.82
CA VAL A 82 -0.29 -0.71 -10.45
C VAL A 82 1.01 -1.48 -10.26
N ILE A 83 1.44 -1.56 -9.00
CA ILE A 83 2.41 -2.54 -8.52
C ILE A 83 1.71 -3.52 -7.58
N GLN A 84 1.80 -4.83 -7.82
CA GLN A 84 1.03 -5.88 -7.15
C GLN A 84 1.92 -6.94 -6.51
N THR A 85 1.59 -7.34 -5.28
CA THR A 85 2.30 -8.32 -4.45
C THR A 85 1.33 -9.12 -3.58
N GLY A 86 1.83 -9.91 -2.63
CA GLY A 86 1.04 -10.61 -1.61
C GLY A 86 0.71 -12.07 -1.94
N ASP A 87 1.30 -12.65 -2.98
CA ASP A 87 1.23 -14.09 -3.22
C ASP A 87 2.38 -14.82 -2.49
N PRO A 88 2.10 -15.73 -1.54
CA PRO A 88 3.13 -16.39 -0.73
C PRO A 88 4.06 -17.31 -1.52
N THR A 89 3.73 -17.68 -2.76
CA THR A 89 4.61 -18.47 -3.63
C THR A 89 5.63 -17.60 -4.36
N CYS A 90 5.46 -16.29 -4.32
CA CYS A 90 6.38 -15.31 -4.91
C CYS A 90 7.49 -14.94 -3.92
N THR A 91 8.27 -15.91 -3.46
CA THR A 91 9.46 -15.73 -2.65
C THR A 91 10.72 -15.91 -3.48
N ALA A 92 11.86 -15.35 -3.02
CA ALA A 92 13.13 -15.43 -3.74
C ALA A 92 13.53 -16.88 -4.04
N LEU A 93 13.60 -17.26 -5.30
CA LEU A 93 13.97 -18.58 -5.75
C LEU A 93 15.36 -18.63 -6.38
N GLY A 94 16.10 -17.52 -6.37
CA GLY A 94 17.53 -17.47 -6.62
C GLY A 94 18.00 -17.32 -8.07
N ALA A 95 17.16 -17.44 -9.09
CA ALA A 95 17.58 -17.19 -10.49
C ALA A 95 16.41 -16.72 -11.35
N TYR A 96 16.60 -15.67 -12.12
CA TYR A 96 15.64 -15.24 -13.13
C TYR A 96 15.65 -16.17 -14.35
N PRO A 97 14.50 -16.52 -14.93
CA PRO A 97 13.16 -16.24 -14.43
C PRO A 97 12.77 -17.23 -13.33
N ALA A 98 13.21 -16.93 -12.12
CA ALA A 98 12.84 -17.72 -10.97
C ALA A 98 11.37 -17.54 -10.74
N SER A 99 10.56 -18.33 -11.32
CA SER A 99 9.16 -18.30 -11.02
C SER A 99 8.68 -19.72 -10.80
N ASP A 100 8.24 -19.97 -9.59
CA ASP A 100 7.17 -20.90 -9.43
C ASP A 100 6.10 -20.48 -10.44
N PRO A 101 5.70 -21.36 -11.40
CA PRO A 101 4.65 -21.03 -12.37
C PRO A 101 3.34 -20.60 -11.72
N SER A 102 3.14 -20.92 -10.43
CA SER A 102 1.98 -20.53 -9.64
C SER A 102 2.08 -19.12 -9.05
N CYS A 103 3.25 -18.49 -9.05
CA CYS A 103 3.44 -17.13 -8.53
C CYS A 103 2.55 -16.13 -9.27
N GLY A 104 1.74 -15.41 -8.51
CA GLY A 104 0.69 -14.49 -8.99
C GLY A 104 -0.71 -15.10 -9.02
N SER A 105 -0.85 -16.41 -8.70
CA SER A 105 -2.14 -17.12 -8.75
C SER A 105 -2.64 -17.61 -7.38
N ASN A 106 -1.86 -17.41 -6.32
CA ASN A 106 -2.17 -17.89 -4.98
C ASN A 106 -2.39 -16.75 -3.99
N GLY A 107 -2.83 -17.09 -2.77
CA GLY A 107 -3.05 -16.15 -1.68
C GLY A 107 -2.94 -16.84 -0.33
N SER A 108 -3.40 -16.17 0.72
CA SER A 108 -3.56 -16.80 2.03
C SER A 108 -4.71 -17.81 2.01
N ASP A 109 -4.77 -18.66 3.05
CA ASP A 109 -5.72 -19.78 3.13
C ASP A 109 -7.20 -19.35 3.18
N GLU A 110 -7.48 -18.14 3.67
CA GLU A 110 -8.84 -17.64 3.87
C GLU A 110 -9.16 -16.52 2.87
N ASN A 111 -10.28 -16.66 2.16
CA ASN A 111 -10.84 -15.58 1.36
C ASN A 111 -11.68 -14.63 2.23
N ILE A 112 -11.75 -13.38 1.80
CA ILE A 112 -12.60 -12.37 2.43
C ILE A 112 -13.72 -11.94 1.47
N PRO A 113 -14.91 -11.57 1.98
CA PRO A 113 -15.98 -11.03 1.16
C PRO A 113 -15.58 -9.70 0.53
N PHE A 114 -16.15 -9.41 -0.64
CA PHE A 114 -15.96 -8.14 -1.32
C PHE A 114 -16.49 -6.96 -0.49
N GLU A 115 -15.65 -5.95 -0.28
CA GLU A 115 -15.95 -4.83 0.58
C GLU A 115 -15.65 -3.50 -0.12
N ALA A 116 -16.54 -3.06 -1.02
CA ALA A 116 -16.42 -1.76 -1.65
C ALA A 116 -17.14 -0.67 -0.85
N ASN A 117 -16.55 0.51 -0.82
CA ASN A 117 -17.14 1.69 -0.19
C ASN A 117 -17.09 2.87 -1.17
N ALA A 118 -18.20 3.58 -1.34
CA ALA A 118 -18.32 4.67 -2.31
C ALA A 118 -17.43 5.88 -2.00
N ASN A 119 -16.93 6.00 -0.76
CA ASN A 119 -15.99 7.06 -0.37
C ASN A 119 -14.52 6.70 -0.68
N LEU A 120 -14.25 5.46 -1.10
CA LEU A 120 -12.91 4.97 -1.41
C LEU A 120 -12.80 4.72 -2.92
N THR A 121 -11.91 5.44 -3.56
CA THR A 121 -11.69 5.37 -5.01
C THR A 121 -10.21 5.14 -5.34
N HIS A 122 -9.95 4.62 -6.54
CA HIS A 122 -8.60 4.35 -7.01
C HIS A 122 -7.90 5.64 -7.48
N ILE A 123 -7.60 6.53 -6.54
CA ILE A 123 -6.71 7.68 -6.78
C ILE A 123 -5.25 7.23 -6.84
N ASN A 124 -4.35 8.14 -7.19
CA ASN A 124 -2.91 7.89 -7.09
C ASN A 124 -2.52 7.50 -5.65
N GLY A 125 -1.84 6.37 -5.48
CA GLY A 125 -1.45 5.82 -4.18
C GLY A 125 -2.54 5.03 -3.46
N ALA A 126 -3.74 4.85 -4.04
CA ALA A 126 -4.75 3.96 -3.47
C ALA A 126 -4.23 2.53 -3.36
N VAL A 127 -4.57 1.87 -2.25
CA VAL A 127 -4.23 0.46 -1.99
C VAL A 127 -5.50 -0.38 -2.12
N GLY A 128 -5.50 -1.30 -3.09
CA GLY A 128 -6.66 -2.14 -3.40
C GLY A 128 -6.37 -3.63 -3.25
N MET A 129 -7.41 -4.42 -2.93
CA MET A 129 -7.31 -5.87 -2.87
C MET A 129 -7.44 -6.49 -4.25
N ALA A 130 -6.47 -7.33 -4.62
CA ALA A 130 -6.57 -8.15 -5.81
C ALA A 130 -7.51 -9.35 -5.56
N ARG A 131 -8.17 -9.80 -6.61
CA ARG A 131 -9.10 -10.93 -6.61
C ARG A 131 -9.14 -11.64 -7.95
N SER A 132 -9.72 -12.82 -7.99
CA SER A 132 -10.06 -13.52 -9.24
C SER A 132 -11.41 -13.03 -9.78
N VAL A 133 -12.08 -13.84 -10.61
CA VAL A 133 -13.39 -13.51 -11.18
C VAL A 133 -14.47 -13.40 -10.09
N ASP A 134 -14.42 -14.30 -9.09
CA ASP A 134 -15.34 -14.26 -7.96
C ASP A 134 -15.02 -13.02 -7.08
N PRO A 135 -15.99 -12.14 -6.83
CA PRO A 135 -15.80 -10.98 -5.96
C PRO A 135 -15.29 -11.33 -4.55
N ASP A 136 -15.71 -12.48 -4.00
CA ASP A 136 -15.36 -12.96 -2.67
C ASP A 136 -14.09 -13.84 -2.66
N SER A 137 -13.24 -13.71 -3.67
CA SER A 137 -11.97 -14.46 -3.79
C SER A 137 -10.73 -13.70 -3.34
N ALA A 138 -10.88 -12.47 -2.86
CA ALA A 138 -9.77 -11.73 -2.30
C ALA A 138 -9.21 -12.41 -1.04
N SER A 139 -7.89 -12.38 -0.85
CA SER A 139 -7.27 -12.98 0.35
C SER A 139 -6.07 -12.16 0.85
N SER A 140 -4.88 -12.33 0.27
CA SER A 140 -3.66 -11.62 0.68
C SER A 140 -3.06 -10.73 -0.39
N GLN A 141 -3.37 -10.97 -1.69
CA GLN A 141 -2.79 -10.15 -2.74
C GLN A 141 -3.38 -8.74 -2.75
N PHE A 142 -2.51 -7.74 -2.83
CA PHE A 142 -2.89 -6.33 -2.92
C PHE A 142 -2.04 -5.60 -3.96
N TYR A 143 -2.52 -4.44 -4.36
CA TYR A 143 -1.78 -3.56 -5.26
C TYR A 143 -1.81 -2.11 -4.78
N ILE A 144 -0.83 -1.34 -5.22
CA ILE A 144 -0.75 0.12 -5.03
C ILE A 144 -0.88 0.76 -6.41
N CYS A 145 -1.76 1.74 -6.53
CA CYS A 145 -1.98 2.48 -7.77
C CYS A 145 -0.83 3.47 -8.06
N ASP A 146 -0.22 3.32 -9.22
CA ASP A 146 0.66 4.31 -9.82
C ASP A 146 -0.16 5.18 -10.78
N GLY A 147 -0.63 6.30 -10.27
CA GLY A 147 -1.62 7.14 -10.94
C GLY A 147 -3.08 6.76 -10.63
N PRO A 148 -4.06 7.63 -10.99
CA PRO A 148 -5.48 7.36 -10.79
C PRO A 148 -5.99 6.22 -11.67
N GLN A 149 -6.71 5.25 -11.09
CA GLN A 149 -7.23 4.07 -11.77
C GLN A 149 -8.74 3.90 -11.59
N HIS A 150 -9.51 4.97 -11.85
CA HIS A 150 -10.96 4.98 -11.63
C HIS A 150 -11.74 3.92 -12.43
N GLY A 151 -11.13 3.33 -13.47
CA GLY A 151 -11.68 2.15 -14.14
C GLY A 151 -11.75 0.90 -13.26
N LEU A 152 -11.09 0.87 -12.10
CA LEU A 152 -11.14 -0.20 -11.11
C LEU A 152 -12.21 0.03 -10.03
N ASP A 153 -12.79 1.23 -9.94
CA ASP A 153 -13.78 1.58 -8.93
C ASP A 153 -15.06 0.76 -9.09
N ASN A 154 -15.73 0.54 -7.95
CA ASN A 154 -17.04 -0.07 -7.94
C ASN A 154 -18.03 0.75 -8.78
N GLY A 155 -18.73 0.07 -9.71
CA GLY A 155 -19.70 0.69 -10.63
C GLY A 155 -19.07 1.32 -11.88
N ASN A 156 -17.75 1.37 -12.02
CA ASN A 156 -17.05 1.93 -13.19
C ASN A 156 -16.51 0.85 -14.15
N ARG A 157 -16.79 -0.43 -13.88
CA ARG A 157 -16.36 -1.52 -14.74
C ARG A 157 -17.20 -1.60 -16.00
N THR A 158 -16.57 -1.98 -17.10
CA THR A 158 -17.25 -2.12 -18.41
C THR A 158 -18.05 -3.41 -18.56
N GLN A 159 -17.88 -4.36 -17.64
CA GLN A 159 -18.61 -5.64 -17.60
C GLN A 159 -19.74 -5.52 -16.56
N ASP A 160 -20.95 -5.82 -16.95
CA ASP A 160 -22.15 -5.61 -16.13
C ASP A 160 -22.15 -6.34 -14.78
N ASP A 161 -21.44 -7.47 -14.67
CA ASP A 161 -21.35 -8.29 -13.46
C ASP A 161 -20.04 -8.11 -12.67
N ASP A 162 -19.15 -7.19 -13.07
CA ASP A 162 -17.89 -6.93 -12.37
C ASP A 162 -18.06 -5.76 -11.39
N PRO A 163 -18.10 -6.02 -10.06
CA PRO A 163 -18.27 -4.96 -9.08
C PRO A 163 -17.03 -4.06 -8.88
N GLY A 164 -15.93 -4.31 -9.59
CA GLY A 164 -14.67 -3.61 -9.38
C GLY A 164 -13.83 -4.21 -8.26
N TYR A 165 -13.01 -3.36 -7.61
CA TYR A 165 -12.07 -3.78 -6.59
C TYR A 165 -12.24 -2.96 -5.31
N ALA A 166 -11.96 -3.59 -4.17
CA ALA A 166 -12.06 -2.93 -2.87
C ALA A 166 -10.79 -2.14 -2.59
N VAL A 167 -10.93 -0.82 -2.39
CA VAL A 167 -9.87 0.04 -1.85
C VAL A 167 -9.97 -0.01 -0.32
N PHE A 168 -8.82 -0.17 0.36
CA PHE A 168 -8.79 -0.26 1.82
C PHE A 168 -7.69 0.57 2.48
N GLY A 169 -6.92 1.33 1.69
CA GLY A 169 -5.87 2.21 2.21
C GLY A 169 -5.36 3.18 1.15
N VAL A 170 -4.45 4.05 1.58
CA VAL A 170 -3.76 4.99 0.70
C VAL A 170 -2.33 5.22 1.17
N VAL A 171 -1.41 5.39 0.23
CA VAL A 171 -0.02 5.79 0.50
C VAL A 171 -0.02 7.24 0.96
N ARG A 172 0.53 7.48 2.16
CA ARG A 172 0.74 8.83 2.70
C ARG A 172 2.15 9.34 2.42
N GLU A 173 3.14 8.44 2.45
CA GLU A 173 4.53 8.76 2.13
C GLU A 173 5.17 7.65 1.28
N GLY A 174 6.16 7.97 0.46
CA GLY A 174 6.88 6.99 -0.36
C GLY A 174 6.28 6.77 -1.76
N MET A 175 5.44 7.67 -2.30
CA MET A 175 4.95 7.57 -3.69
C MET A 175 6.04 7.64 -4.75
N ASP A 176 7.17 8.26 -4.46
CA ASP A 176 8.36 8.25 -5.30
C ASP A 176 8.96 6.83 -5.42
N LEU A 177 8.92 6.03 -4.35
CA LEU A 177 9.32 4.63 -4.38
C LEU A 177 8.33 3.78 -5.18
N VAL A 178 7.01 4.00 -5.02
CA VAL A 178 6.00 3.33 -5.84
C VAL A 178 6.28 3.55 -7.32
N LYS A 179 6.54 4.79 -7.74
CA LYS A 179 6.88 5.14 -9.11
C LYS A 179 8.20 4.53 -9.57
N ALA A 180 9.21 4.51 -8.70
CA ALA A 180 10.49 3.89 -9.03
C ALA A 180 10.33 2.39 -9.27
N VAL A 181 9.53 1.70 -8.44
CA VAL A 181 9.19 0.28 -8.63
C VAL A 181 8.38 0.07 -9.90
N ALA A 182 7.41 0.94 -10.20
CA ALA A 182 6.60 0.84 -11.40
C ALA A 182 7.44 0.89 -12.70
N GLN A 183 8.60 1.50 -12.66
CA GLN A 183 9.51 1.69 -13.80
C GLN A 183 10.65 0.65 -13.89
N VAL A 184 10.72 -0.34 -12.99
CA VAL A 184 11.75 -1.39 -13.14
C VAL A 184 11.51 -2.21 -14.40
N PRO A 185 12.58 -2.70 -15.04
CA PRO A 185 12.45 -3.55 -16.22
C PRO A 185 11.64 -4.81 -15.94
N THR A 186 10.66 -5.08 -16.79
CA THR A 186 9.76 -6.23 -16.68
C THR A 186 9.93 -7.19 -17.85
N SER A 187 9.54 -8.45 -17.65
CA SER A 187 9.57 -9.49 -18.67
C SER A 187 8.28 -9.53 -19.48
N ASN A 188 8.35 -10.20 -20.65
CA ASN A 188 7.18 -10.50 -21.47
C ASN A 188 6.58 -11.88 -21.14
N ASP A 189 7.29 -12.74 -20.40
CA ASP A 189 6.86 -14.05 -19.97
C ASP A 189 7.54 -14.45 -18.64
N PRO A 190 6.83 -14.47 -17.51
CA PRO A 190 5.45 -13.96 -17.36
C PRO A 190 5.34 -12.46 -17.60
N LEU A 191 4.24 -12.04 -18.22
CA LEU A 191 4.03 -10.64 -18.60
C LEU A 191 4.01 -9.72 -17.37
N ASN A 192 4.73 -8.59 -17.47
CA ASN A 192 4.82 -7.55 -16.46
C ASN A 192 5.46 -8.00 -15.13
N ARG A 193 6.21 -9.09 -15.12
CA ARG A 193 7.01 -9.47 -13.94
C ARG A 193 8.34 -8.73 -13.96
N PRO A 194 8.78 -8.13 -12.85
CA PRO A 194 10.12 -7.55 -12.74
C PRO A 194 11.21 -8.54 -13.13
N ILE A 195 12.19 -8.11 -13.93
CA ILE A 195 13.34 -8.96 -14.34
C ILE A 195 14.21 -9.30 -13.12
N TYR A 196 14.38 -8.34 -12.22
CA TYR A 196 15.00 -8.53 -10.92
C TYR A 196 13.93 -8.30 -9.86
N GLU A 197 13.89 -9.14 -8.85
CA GLU A 197 12.81 -9.14 -7.86
C GLU A 197 12.83 -7.89 -6.99
N VAL A 198 11.67 -7.26 -6.82
CA VAL A 198 11.44 -6.17 -5.86
C VAL A 198 10.81 -6.79 -4.62
N HIS A 199 11.61 -6.95 -3.57
CA HIS A 199 11.16 -7.64 -2.35
C HIS A 199 10.48 -6.70 -1.37
N VAL A 200 9.43 -7.19 -0.75
CA VAL A 200 8.93 -6.71 0.53
C VAL A 200 9.83 -7.29 1.61
N SER A 201 10.74 -6.48 2.15
CA SER A 201 11.62 -6.91 3.25
C SER A 201 10.82 -7.15 4.51
N SER A 202 9.84 -6.31 4.80
CA SER A 202 8.83 -6.48 5.85
C SER A 202 7.65 -5.54 5.65
N ILE A 203 6.50 -5.91 6.22
CA ILE A 203 5.39 -4.96 6.48
C ILE A 203 5.14 -4.94 7.98
N THR A 204 5.13 -3.76 8.58
CA THR A 204 4.95 -3.61 10.03
C THR A 204 3.83 -2.63 10.36
N LEU A 205 3.02 -2.97 11.38
CA LEU A 205 2.04 -2.06 11.96
C LEU A 205 2.80 -1.10 12.89
N GLN A 206 2.86 0.19 12.53
CA GLN A 206 3.55 1.21 13.35
C GLN A 206 2.68 1.79 14.46
N GLY A 207 1.36 1.77 14.29
CA GLY A 207 0.41 2.34 15.23
C GLY A 207 -0.87 2.80 14.54
N TYR A 208 -1.48 3.82 15.11
CA TYR A 208 -2.75 4.36 14.64
C TYR A 208 -2.66 5.87 14.51
N VAL A 209 -3.41 6.45 13.58
CA VAL A 209 -3.56 7.90 13.47
C VAL A 209 -4.13 8.44 14.78
N THR A 210 -3.44 9.42 15.38
CA THR A 210 -3.89 10.11 16.57
C THR A 210 -4.11 11.58 16.27
N ASN A 211 -5.25 12.13 16.66
CA ASN A 211 -5.44 13.58 16.66
C ASN A 211 -4.60 14.15 17.80
N GLN A 212 -3.50 14.78 17.49
CA GLN A 212 -2.79 15.65 18.42
C GLN A 212 -3.68 16.90 18.61
N ILE A 213 -4.51 16.91 19.66
CA ILE A 213 -5.11 18.15 20.12
C ILE A 213 -3.96 18.94 20.73
N GLU A 214 -3.36 19.84 19.93
CA GLU A 214 -2.50 20.86 20.51
C GLU A 214 -3.41 21.74 21.38
N ASP A 215 -3.24 21.68 22.67
CA ASP A 215 -3.79 22.68 23.59
C ASP A 215 -3.28 24.05 23.14
N LYS A 216 -4.10 24.77 22.37
CA LYS A 216 -3.82 26.13 21.98
C LYS A 216 -4.03 27.05 23.19
N GLU A 217 -2.98 27.25 23.99
CA GLU A 217 -2.78 28.56 24.61
C GLU A 217 -2.15 29.46 23.54
N ASP A 218 -2.99 30.34 23.01
CA ASP A 218 -2.64 31.55 22.25
C ASP A 218 -1.42 31.53 21.35
N LYS A 219 -1.59 31.18 20.06
CA LYS A 219 -1.10 31.98 18.91
C LYS A 219 -1.59 31.38 17.60
N GLU A 220 -2.20 32.24 16.77
CA GLU A 220 -2.60 31.98 15.40
C GLU A 220 -1.40 31.54 14.53
N THR A 221 -1.35 30.29 14.23
CA THR A 221 -0.76 29.71 12.97
C THR A 221 -1.02 28.22 12.97
N VAL A 222 -1.84 27.77 12.05
CA VAL A 222 -2.11 26.34 11.81
C VAL A 222 -0.89 25.77 11.10
N SER A 223 -0.08 25.00 11.79
CA SER A 223 0.88 24.09 11.15
C SER A 223 0.50 22.66 11.54
N ILE A 224 0.18 21.86 10.54
CA ILE A 224 -0.08 20.42 10.71
C ILE A 224 1.30 19.76 10.85
N SER A 225 1.64 19.32 12.05
CA SER A 225 2.85 18.57 12.33
C SER A 225 2.50 17.10 12.48
N PHE A 226 3.00 16.26 11.56
CA PHE A 226 3.00 14.82 11.74
C PHE A 226 3.99 14.47 12.83
N GLY A 227 3.50 14.12 14.02
CA GLY A 227 4.34 13.69 15.14
C GLY A 227 4.80 12.25 14.97
N LEU A 228 5.84 12.01 14.17
CA LEU A 228 6.63 10.79 14.24
C LEU A 228 7.54 10.89 15.47
N SER A 229 7.21 10.16 16.53
CA SER A 229 8.14 9.92 17.64
C SER A 229 9.25 8.97 17.16
N ILE A 230 10.27 9.51 16.51
CA ILE A 230 11.51 8.78 16.28
C ILE A 230 12.27 8.76 17.59
N LEU A 231 12.34 7.60 18.23
CA LEU A 231 13.25 7.35 19.34
C LEU A 231 14.69 7.33 18.77
N SER A 232 15.37 8.44 18.85
CA SER A 232 16.77 8.57 18.46
C SER A 232 17.65 7.78 19.42
N ILE A 233 18.23 6.68 18.94
CA ILE A 233 19.34 5.99 19.61
C ILE A 233 20.64 6.39 18.94
N GLY A 234 21.48 7.09 19.73
CA GLY A 234 22.92 6.98 19.63
C GLY A 234 23.68 7.95 18.75
N LEU A 235 24.01 9.09 19.32
CA LEU A 235 25.15 9.91 18.88
C LEU A 235 26.45 9.14 19.16
N LEU A 236 27.10 8.58 18.13
CA LEU A 236 28.44 8.04 18.24
C LEU A 236 29.47 9.15 17.96
N THR A 237 30.01 9.75 19.00
CA THR A 237 31.11 10.70 18.91
C THR A 237 32.41 9.98 18.56
N ILE A 238 32.91 10.16 17.34
CA ILE A 238 34.27 9.74 16.96
C ILE A 238 35.25 10.83 17.42
N ALA A 239 35.96 10.55 18.50
CA ALA A 239 37.11 11.36 18.92
C ALA A 239 38.31 11.09 18.01
N ARG A 240 38.73 12.08 17.23
CA ARG A 240 40.05 12.07 16.55
C ARG A 240 41.14 12.22 17.61
N ARG A 241 42.01 11.21 17.71
CA ARG A 241 43.33 11.39 18.34
C ARG A 241 44.37 11.76 17.29
N LYS A 242 45.20 12.69 17.68
CA LYS A 242 46.39 13.20 16.96
C LYS A 242 47.37 12.08 16.60
#